data_2a6a333ce699f5ddee6781605343d1a6
#
_entry.id   2a6a333ce699f5ddee6781605343d1a6
#
_cell.length_a   1.000
_cell.length_b   1.000
_cell.length_c   1.000
_cell.angle_alpha   90.00
_cell.angle_beta   90.00
_cell.angle_gamma   90.00
#
_symmetry.space_group_name_H-M   'P 1'
#
loop_
_entity.id
_entity.type
_entity.pdbx_description
1 polymer ?
#
loop_
_entity_poly.entity_id
_entity_poly.type
_entity_poly.pdbx_seq_one_letter_code
_entity_poly.pdbx_strand_id
1 'polypeptide(L)'
;MQLSKNVGRGLTYVLVVVAIVVGAQLFVGSALGASPVYVVVSRSMVPTLEVGDLVITQSVPFSSIQVGQVIIYVQPDPAGGCAGLTIVHRVVAIQPQGLITQGDDRATNPFPDEPSQWPPVPADCVKGVVVLAIPYLGLVSMVVPYPWNYALVGLILIFVFLAELRPSGKGEAEEGAGGARADLSASGQAPPQAPSQSLDTSPP
;
A
#
# COMPACT_ATOMS: atom_id res chain seq x y z
N MET A 1 -6.93 -24.73 -28.35
CA MET A 1 -7.82 -24.77 -27.18
C MET A 1 -7.15 -24.28 -25.86
N GLN A 2 -5.81 -24.23 -25.79
CA GLN A 2 -5.04 -23.76 -24.64
C GLN A 2 -5.09 -22.24 -24.45
N LEU A 3 -5.07 -21.48 -25.53
CA LEU A 3 -5.12 -20.01 -25.53
C LEU A 3 -6.37 -19.45 -24.84
N SER A 4 -7.51 -20.10 -25.03
CA SER A 4 -8.80 -19.73 -24.42
C SER A 4 -8.79 -19.87 -22.88
N LYS A 5 -8.11 -20.86 -22.33
CA LYS A 5 -8.00 -21.09 -20.88
C LYS A 5 -7.10 -20.07 -20.19
N ASN A 6 -6.00 -19.66 -20.86
CA ASN A 6 -5.09 -18.65 -20.31
C ASN A 6 -5.70 -17.26 -20.37
N VAL A 7 -6.42 -16.93 -21.43
CA VAL A 7 -7.19 -15.67 -21.54
C VAL A 7 -8.25 -15.61 -20.43
N GLY A 8 -8.98 -16.73 -20.18
CA GLY A 8 -9.96 -16.79 -19.10
C GLY A 8 -9.34 -16.53 -17.72
N ARG A 9 -8.17 -17.13 -17.42
CA ARG A 9 -7.47 -16.92 -16.15
C ARG A 9 -7.00 -15.47 -16.01
N GLY A 10 -6.37 -14.89 -17.03
CA GLY A 10 -5.93 -13.50 -17.00
C GLY A 10 -7.09 -12.53 -16.77
N LEU A 11 -8.22 -12.75 -17.45
CA LEU A 11 -9.43 -11.96 -17.24
C LEU A 11 -9.95 -12.11 -15.80
N THR A 12 -9.93 -13.31 -15.23
CA THR A 12 -10.35 -13.55 -13.85
C THR A 12 -9.47 -12.77 -12.86
N TYR A 13 -8.14 -12.77 -13.02
CA TYR A 13 -7.25 -11.99 -12.15
C TYR A 13 -7.50 -10.48 -12.25
N VAL A 14 -7.68 -9.96 -13.45
CA VAL A 14 -8.02 -8.54 -13.65
C VAL A 14 -9.35 -8.22 -12.95
N LEU A 15 -10.38 -9.04 -13.13
CA LEU A 15 -11.67 -8.83 -12.48
C LEU A 15 -11.58 -8.90 -10.95
N VAL A 16 -10.79 -9.83 -10.41
CA VAL A 16 -10.57 -9.95 -8.96
C VAL A 16 -9.86 -8.70 -8.43
N VAL A 17 -8.80 -8.23 -9.09
CA VAL A 17 -8.10 -7.01 -8.67
C VAL A 17 -9.02 -5.79 -8.73
N VAL A 18 -9.80 -5.64 -9.81
CA VAL A 18 -10.78 -4.56 -9.93
C VAL A 18 -11.84 -4.66 -8.83
N ALA A 19 -12.35 -5.85 -8.54
CA ALA A 19 -13.34 -6.06 -7.48
C ALA A 19 -12.77 -5.73 -6.09
N ILE A 20 -11.50 -6.09 -5.82
CA ILE A 20 -10.82 -5.73 -4.56
C ILE A 20 -10.68 -4.21 -4.44
N VAL A 21 -10.22 -3.54 -5.50
CA VAL A 21 -10.04 -2.07 -5.49
C VAL A 21 -11.38 -1.36 -5.30
N VAL A 22 -12.39 -1.74 -6.05
CA VAL A 22 -13.75 -1.17 -5.94
C VAL A 22 -14.35 -1.49 -4.57
N GLY A 23 -14.21 -2.73 -4.10
CA GLY A 23 -14.69 -3.14 -2.77
C GLY A 23 -14.00 -2.36 -1.64
N ALA A 24 -12.69 -2.14 -1.73
CA ALA A 24 -11.95 -1.33 -0.77
C ALA A 24 -12.43 0.13 -0.77
N GLN A 25 -12.67 0.73 -1.94
CA GLN A 25 -13.20 2.10 -2.06
C GLN A 25 -14.60 2.21 -1.43
N LEU A 26 -15.49 1.26 -1.75
CA LEU A 26 -16.84 1.24 -1.19
C LEU A 26 -16.83 0.99 0.32
N PHE A 27 -15.95 0.11 0.81
CA PHE A 27 -15.78 -0.18 2.23
C PHE A 27 -15.28 1.04 2.99
N VAL A 28 -14.22 1.69 2.51
CA VAL A 28 -13.69 2.93 3.11
C VAL A 28 -14.77 4.01 3.11
N GLY A 29 -15.46 4.20 1.99
CA GLY A 29 -16.54 5.18 1.89
C GLY A 29 -17.70 4.92 2.84
N SER A 30 -18.13 3.67 3.00
CA SER A 30 -19.25 3.30 3.87
C SER A 30 -18.86 3.23 5.36
N ALA A 31 -17.68 2.67 5.67
CA ALA A 31 -17.23 2.48 7.05
C ALA A 31 -16.78 3.79 7.71
N LEU A 32 -16.24 4.73 6.93
CA LEU A 32 -15.70 6.00 7.42
C LEU A 32 -16.59 7.21 7.08
N GLY A 33 -17.81 6.99 6.58
CA GLY A 33 -18.74 8.06 6.26
C GLY A 33 -18.31 8.95 5.11
N ALA A 34 -17.97 8.32 3.97
CA ALA A 34 -17.62 9.00 2.70
C ALA A 34 -16.59 10.13 2.86
N SER A 35 -15.58 9.91 3.67
CA SER A 35 -14.62 10.94 4.02
C SER A 35 -13.49 11.02 2.99
N PRO A 36 -13.12 12.21 2.54
CA PRO A 36 -12.06 12.35 1.59
C PRO A 36 -10.72 11.92 2.17
N VAL A 37 -9.85 11.44 1.28
CA VAL A 37 -8.48 11.06 1.57
C VAL A 37 -7.58 12.24 1.16
N TYR A 38 -6.62 12.58 2.00
CA TYR A 38 -5.69 13.68 1.74
C TYR A 38 -4.24 13.20 1.80
N VAL A 39 -3.36 13.91 1.11
CA VAL A 39 -1.90 13.69 1.19
C VAL A 39 -1.27 14.87 1.92
N VAL A 40 -0.44 14.56 2.91
CA VAL A 40 0.32 15.56 3.65
C VAL A 40 1.44 16.10 2.78
N VAL A 41 1.43 17.40 2.51
CA VAL A 41 2.39 18.06 1.61
C VAL A 41 3.32 19.04 2.33
N SER A 42 3.12 19.25 3.64
CA SER A 42 3.91 20.18 4.45
C SER A 42 4.40 19.52 5.74
N ARG A 43 5.39 20.12 6.37
CA ARG A 43 6.01 19.61 7.61
C ARG A 43 5.37 20.13 8.89
N SER A 44 4.30 20.93 8.80
CA SER A 44 3.68 21.57 9.98
C SER A 44 3.21 20.59 11.06
N MET A 45 3.02 19.33 10.71
CA MET A 45 2.54 18.28 11.62
C MET A 45 3.61 17.27 12.08
N VAL A 46 4.87 17.53 11.73
CA VAL A 46 6.00 16.68 12.17
C VAL A 46 6.15 16.78 13.71
N PRO A 47 6.38 15.67 14.43
CA PRO A 47 6.62 14.32 13.95
C PRO A 47 5.35 13.46 13.80
N THR A 48 4.16 13.99 14.06
CA THR A 48 2.92 13.20 14.05
C THR A 48 2.54 12.74 12.65
N LEU A 49 2.70 13.62 11.65
CA LEU A 49 2.49 13.32 10.24
C LEU A 49 3.68 13.82 9.45
N GLU A 50 4.19 12.97 8.56
CA GLU A 50 5.29 13.31 7.68
C GLU A 50 4.80 13.69 6.27
N VAL A 51 5.64 14.39 5.51
CA VAL A 51 5.34 14.68 4.10
C VAL A 51 5.26 13.38 3.31
N GLY A 52 4.18 13.23 2.57
CA GLY A 52 3.89 12.00 1.82
C GLY A 52 2.99 11.01 2.54
N ASP A 53 2.59 11.27 3.78
CA ASP A 53 1.59 10.47 4.46
C ASP A 53 0.23 10.63 3.79
N LEU A 54 -0.50 9.52 3.70
CA LEU A 54 -1.88 9.51 3.26
C LEU A 54 -2.77 9.45 4.49
N VAL A 55 -3.61 10.47 4.68
CA VAL A 55 -4.53 10.56 5.82
C VAL A 55 -5.97 10.34 5.40
N ILE A 56 -6.67 9.54 6.19
CA ILE A 56 -8.09 9.26 6.03
C ILE A 56 -8.83 10.02 7.12
N THR A 57 -9.86 10.75 6.72
CA THR A 57 -10.67 11.54 7.65
C THR A 57 -12.05 10.92 7.83
N GLN A 58 -12.67 11.20 8.94
CA GLN A 58 -14.07 10.89 9.21
C GLN A 58 -14.84 12.18 9.38
N SER A 59 -15.98 12.28 8.71
CA SER A 59 -16.94 13.36 8.94
C SER A 59 -17.65 13.11 10.27
N VAL A 60 -17.55 14.05 11.17
CA VAL A 60 -18.18 13.98 12.50
C VAL A 60 -18.97 15.27 12.76
N PRO A 61 -19.98 15.25 13.61
CA PRO A 61 -20.62 16.48 14.08
C PRO A 61 -19.60 17.42 14.70
N PHE A 62 -19.66 18.71 14.37
CA PHE A 62 -18.71 19.71 14.88
C PHE A 62 -18.65 19.72 16.41
N SER A 63 -19.79 19.54 17.07
CA SER A 63 -19.90 19.47 18.53
C SER A 63 -19.20 18.27 19.18
N SER A 64 -18.85 17.27 18.40
CA SER A 64 -18.12 16.08 18.88
C SER A 64 -16.61 16.20 18.77
N ILE A 65 -16.13 17.24 18.12
CA ILE A 65 -14.69 17.48 17.98
C ILE A 65 -14.11 17.88 19.32
N GLN A 66 -12.97 17.28 19.68
CA GLN A 66 -12.31 17.48 20.96
C GLN A 66 -10.92 18.07 20.79
N VAL A 67 -10.46 18.76 21.82
CA VAL A 67 -9.06 19.19 21.93
C VAL A 67 -8.14 17.98 21.86
N GLY A 68 -7.06 18.11 21.10
CA GLY A 68 -6.10 17.05 20.84
C GLY A 68 -6.34 16.28 19.53
N GLN A 69 -7.54 16.35 18.96
CA GLN A 69 -7.80 15.72 17.67
C GLN A 69 -7.13 16.48 16.52
N VAL A 70 -6.66 15.75 15.52
CA VAL A 70 -6.13 16.29 14.27
C VAL A 70 -7.28 16.43 13.29
N ILE A 71 -7.48 17.63 12.76
CA ILE A 71 -8.55 17.91 11.80
C ILE A 71 -7.98 18.39 10.47
N ILE A 72 -8.75 18.15 9.42
CA ILE A 72 -8.53 18.79 8.11
C ILE A 72 -9.61 19.85 7.93
N TYR A 73 -9.18 21.03 7.54
CA TYR A 73 -10.09 22.15 7.30
C TYR A 73 -9.61 23.01 6.15
N VAL A 74 -10.50 23.77 5.57
CA VAL A 74 -10.16 24.85 4.63
C VAL A 74 -9.95 26.11 5.45
N GLN A 75 -8.86 26.81 5.18
CA GLN A 75 -8.54 28.07 5.88
C GLN A 75 -9.71 29.04 5.82
N PRO A 76 -10.18 29.52 6.98
CA PRO A 76 -11.24 30.52 7.02
C PRO A 76 -10.77 31.86 6.42
N ASP A 77 -11.64 32.52 5.70
CA ASP A 77 -11.44 33.87 5.21
C ASP A 77 -11.86 34.87 6.30
N PRO A 78 -11.10 35.95 6.56
CA PRO A 78 -11.51 37.03 7.46
C PRO A 78 -12.86 37.69 7.09
N ALA A 79 -13.25 37.63 5.83
CA ALA A 79 -14.56 38.11 5.37
C ALA A 79 -15.73 37.15 5.65
N GLY A 80 -15.45 35.96 6.20
CA GLY A 80 -16.41 34.92 6.52
C GLY A 80 -16.63 33.95 5.35
N GLY A 81 -15.94 32.84 5.38
CA GLY A 81 -16.01 31.78 4.36
C GLY A 81 -14.87 30.81 4.49
N CYS A 82 -14.81 29.83 3.60
CA CYS A 82 -13.77 28.80 3.55
C CYS A 82 -13.16 28.81 2.16
N ALA A 83 -12.22 29.71 1.92
CA ALA A 83 -11.68 29.96 0.57
C ALA A 83 -10.14 29.81 0.47
N GLY A 84 -9.48 29.46 1.56
CA GLY A 84 -8.03 29.34 1.61
C GLY A 84 -7.49 27.93 1.30
N LEU A 85 -6.30 27.66 1.79
CA LEU A 85 -5.62 26.38 1.67
C LEU A 85 -6.32 25.30 2.52
N THR A 86 -6.23 24.05 2.07
CA THR A 86 -6.58 22.91 2.92
C THR A 86 -5.42 22.64 3.87
N ILE A 87 -5.72 22.66 5.16
CA ILE A 87 -4.75 22.58 6.26
C ILE A 87 -5.08 21.35 7.11
N VAL A 88 -4.04 20.70 7.60
CA VAL A 88 -4.12 19.66 8.63
C VAL A 88 -3.39 20.13 9.86
N HIS A 89 -4.12 20.36 10.97
CA HIS A 89 -3.56 20.78 12.25
C HIS A 89 -4.32 20.14 13.41
N ARG A 90 -3.75 20.24 14.61
CA ARG A 90 -4.34 19.74 15.85
C ARG A 90 -5.19 20.80 16.52
N VAL A 91 -6.35 20.42 16.99
CA VAL A 91 -7.22 21.28 17.81
C VAL A 91 -6.55 21.48 19.18
N VAL A 92 -6.26 22.72 19.53
CA VAL A 92 -5.65 23.09 20.82
C VAL A 92 -6.60 23.82 21.75
N ALA A 93 -7.66 24.44 21.20
CA ALA A 93 -8.74 25.03 22.00
C ALA A 93 -10.05 25.05 21.22
N ILE A 94 -11.17 25.10 21.95
CA ILE A 94 -12.52 25.25 21.40
C ILE A 94 -13.07 26.57 21.94
N GLN A 95 -13.52 27.43 21.04
CA GLN A 95 -14.12 28.73 21.36
C GLN A 95 -15.53 28.82 20.78
N PRO A 96 -16.37 29.75 21.28
CA PRO A 96 -17.71 29.93 20.72
C PRO A 96 -17.73 30.22 19.22
N GLN A 97 -16.66 30.84 18.69
CA GLN A 97 -16.54 31.22 17.29
C GLN A 97 -15.95 30.10 16.40
N GLY A 98 -15.37 29.04 16.99
CA GLY A 98 -14.76 27.96 16.25
C GLY A 98 -13.60 27.29 16.99
N LEU A 99 -12.84 26.48 16.24
CA LEU A 99 -11.70 25.73 16.76
C LEU A 99 -10.42 26.53 16.57
N ILE A 100 -9.57 26.55 17.58
CA ILE A 100 -8.20 27.02 17.50
C ILE A 100 -7.32 25.82 17.24
N THR A 101 -6.49 25.91 16.20
CA THR A 101 -5.62 24.83 15.76
C THR A 101 -4.14 25.21 15.90
N GLN A 102 -3.25 24.22 15.82
CA GLN A 102 -1.83 24.42 15.81
C GLN A 102 -1.16 23.23 15.11
N GLY A 103 -0.11 23.51 14.33
CA GLY A 103 0.77 22.47 13.83
C GLY A 103 1.61 21.83 14.93
N ASP A 104 1.91 20.55 14.80
CA ASP A 104 2.68 19.79 15.80
C ASP A 104 4.19 20.12 15.72
N ASP A 105 4.69 20.57 14.58
CA ASP A 105 6.07 21.05 14.47
C ASP A 105 6.23 22.41 15.16
N ARG A 106 6.69 22.36 16.40
CA ARG A 106 6.88 23.55 17.22
C ARG A 106 7.99 24.49 16.74
N ALA A 107 8.87 24.02 15.88
CA ALA A 107 9.91 24.87 15.29
C ALA A 107 9.32 25.82 14.24
N THR A 108 8.34 25.37 13.49
CA THR A 108 7.65 26.17 12.47
C THR A 108 6.30 26.75 12.94
N ASN A 109 5.69 26.13 13.96
CA ASN A 109 4.42 26.55 14.55
C ASN A 109 4.57 26.74 16.07
N PRO A 110 5.36 27.72 16.52
CA PRO A 110 5.63 27.91 17.96
C PRO A 110 4.39 28.32 18.76
N PHE A 111 3.41 28.94 18.10
CA PHE A 111 2.17 29.41 18.70
C PHE A 111 0.95 28.79 18.01
N PRO A 112 -0.21 28.73 18.69
CA PRO A 112 -1.48 28.43 18.05
C PRO A 112 -1.75 29.36 16.87
N ASP A 113 -2.55 28.89 15.92
CA ASP A 113 -3.04 29.69 14.80
C ASP A 113 -3.88 30.84 15.38
N GLU A 114 -3.29 32.04 15.45
CA GLU A 114 -3.88 33.15 16.19
C GLU A 114 -5.05 33.80 15.44
N PRO A 115 -6.13 34.20 16.18
CA PRO A 115 -7.28 34.87 15.59
C PRO A 115 -6.97 36.17 14.84
N SER A 116 -5.84 36.79 15.12
CA SER A 116 -5.39 38.01 14.43
C SER A 116 -4.94 37.77 13.00
N GLN A 117 -4.43 36.57 12.70
CA GLN A 117 -3.98 36.16 11.37
C GLN A 117 -4.92 35.10 10.75
N TRP A 118 -5.53 34.27 11.57
CA TRP A 118 -6.37 33.16 11.18
C TRP A 118 -7.59 33.10 12.09
N PRO A 119 -8.77 33.42 11.57
CA PRO A 119 -9.99 33.31 12.38
C PRO A 119 -10.13 31.87 12.90
N PRO A 120 -10.77 31.67 14.08
CA PRO A 120 -11.11 30.35 14.55
C PRO A 120 -11.85 29.56 13.47
N VAL A 121 -11.53 28.28 13.34
CA VAL A 121 -12.08 27.42 12.28
C VAL A 121 -13.54 27.15 12.56
N PRO A 122 -14.49 27.70 11.78
CA PRO A 122 -15.92 27.45 11.97
C PRO A 122 -16.31 26.06 11.43
N ALA A 123 -17.50 25.60 11.78
CA ALA A 123 -18.00 24.28 11.41
C ALA A 123 -17.96 24.02 9.90
N ASP A 124 -18.33 25.01 9.11
CA ASP A 124 -18.44 24.90 7.64
C ASP A 124 -17.08 24.66 6.96
N CYS A 125 -15.99 25.09 7.60
CA CYS A 125 -14.65 24.93 7.08
C CYS A 125 -14.02 23.59 7.43
N VAL A 126 -14.54 22.85 8.40
CA VAL A 126 -14.03 21.53 8.79
C VAL A 126 -14.41 20.49 7.73
N LYS A 127 -13.43 19.74 7.25
CA LYS A 127 -13.62 18.63 6.32
C LYS A 127 -13.73 17.27 7.02
N GLY A 128 -13.11 17.13 8.18
CA GLY A 128 -13.19 15.92 8.99
C GLY A 128 -12.06 15.81 10.00
N VAL A 129 -12.19 14.81 10.87
CA VAL A 129 -11.17 14.42 11.86
C VAL A 129 -10.33 13.32 11.25
N VAL A 130 -9.00 13.40 11.37
CA VAL A 130 -8.08 12.36 10.94
C VAL A 130 -8.23 11.15 11.84
N VAL A 131 -8.55 10.00 11.24
CA VAL A 131 -8.75 8.73 11.96
C VAL A 131 -7.67 7.71 11.66
N LEU A 132 -6.99 7.86 10.53
CA LEU A 132 -5.90 6.96 10.12
C LEU A 132 -4.89 7.73 9.28
N ALA A 133 -3.61 7.49 9.54
CA ALA A 133 -2.50 7.92 8.68
C ALA A 133 -1.74 6.68 8.20
N ILE A 134 -1.44 6.63 6.92
CA ILE A 134 -0.66 5.56 6.30
C ILE A 134 0.65 6.19 5.81
N PRO A 135 1.78 5.86 6.45
CA PRO A 135 3.04 6.48 6.14
C PRO A 135 3.45 6.30 4.67
N TYR A 136 3.91 7.38 4.06
CA TYR A 136 4.50 7.45 2.71
C TYR A 136 3.60 6.99 1.55
N LEU A 137 2.39 6.50 1.80
CA LEU A 137 1.50 6.01 0.73
C LEU A 137 1.08 7.13 -0.22
N GLY A 138 1.00 8.36 0.28
CA GLY A 138 0.69 9.55 -0.51
C GLY A 138 1.80 9.95 -1.49
N LEU A 139 3.06 9.50 -1.29
CA LEU A 139 4.17 9.80 -2.22
C LEU A 139 3.87 9.34 -3.64
N VAL A 140 3.13 8.23 -3.80
CA VAL A 140 2.76 7.72 -5.13
C VAL A 140 1.98 8.78 -5.91
N SER A 141 1.05 9.47 -5.27
CA SER A 141 0.26 10.53 -5.92
C SER A 141 1.03 11.84 -6.09
N MET A 142 2.07 12.06 -5.29
CA MET A 142 2.96 13.23 -5.44
C MET A 142 3.94 13.06 -6.60
N VAL A 143 4.44 11.82 -6.80
CA VAL A 143 5.40 11.50 -7.89
C VAL A 143 4.68 11.33 -9.22
N VAL A 144 3.50 10.72 -9.21
CA VAL A 144 2.69 10.46 -10.41
C VAL A 144 1.36 11.20 -10.29
N PRO A 145 1.31 12.48 -10.72
CA PRO A 145 0.10 13.28 -10.58
C PRO A 145 -1.03 12.78 -11.49
N TYR A 146 -2.26 13.17 -11.15
CA TYR A 146 -3.43 12.96 -12.01
C TYR A 146 -3.21 13.59 -13.40
N PRO A 147 -3.58 12.91 -14.51
CA PRO A 147 -4.22 11.58 -14.60
C PRO A 147 -3.24 10.40 -14.75
N TRP A 148 -1.93 10.63 -14.71
CA TRP A 148 -0.90 9.63 -15.00
C TRP A 148 -0.85 8.47 -13.99
N ASN A 149 -1.29 8.70 -12.76
CA ASN A 149 -1.42 7.64 -11.75
C ASN A 149 -2.38 6.53 -12.21
N TYR A 150 -3.50 6.87 -12.85
CA TYR A 150 -4.42 5.86 -13.43
C TYR A 150 -3.81 5.17 -14.64
N ALA A 151 -3.07 5.90 -15.47
CA ALA A 151 -2.35 5.30 -16.59
C ALA A 151 -1.31 4.27 -16.12
N LEU A 152 -0.59 4.57 -15.03
CA LEU A 152 0.37 3.63 -14.43
C LEU A 152 -0.33 2.37 -13.91
N VAL A 153 -1.42 2.51 -13.18
CA VAL A 153 -2.23 1.37 -12.70
C VAL A 153 -2.74 0.54 -13.88
N GLY A 154 -3.28 1.19 -14.91
CA GLY A 154 -3.72 0.51 -16.14
C GLY A 154 -2.60 -0.25 -16.82
N LEU A 155 -1.41 0.35 -16.92
CA LEU A 155 -0.23 -0.29 -17.52
C LEU A 155 0.19 -1.54 -16.73
N ILE A 156 0.20 -1.46 -15.39
CA ILE A 156 0.52 -2.62 -14.53
C ILE A 156 -0.50 -3.74 -14.75
N LEU A 157 -1.78 -3.42 -14.79
CA LEU A 157 -2.84 -4.40 -15.04
C LEU A 157 -2.71 -5.05 -16.42
N ILE A 158 -2.40 -4.26 -17.46
CA ILE A 158 -2.13 -4.77 -18.81
C ILE A 158 -0.90 -5.69 -18.79
N PHE A 159 0.17 -5.29 -18.11
CA PHE A 159 1.39 -6.09 -18.02
C PHE A 159 1.12 -7.43 -17.32
N VAL A 160 0.41 -7.44 -16.20
CA VAL A 160 0.00 -8.66 -15.49
C VAL A 160 -0.85 -9.54 -16.39
N PHE A 161 -1.82 -8.96 -17.10
CA PHE A 161 -2.64 -9.69 -18.06
C PHE A 161 -1.82 -10.33 -19.19
N LEU A 162 -0.90 -9.57 -19.79
CA LEU A 162 -0.02 -10.07 -20.84
C LEU A 162 0.97 -11.13 -20.33
N ALA A 163 1.44 -11.01 -19.11
CA ALA A 163 2.31 -12.01 -18.48
C ALA A 163 1.59 -13.35 -18.31
N GLU A 164 0.31 -13.33 -17.95
CA GLU A 164 -0.52 -14.54 -17.86
C GLU A 164 -0.83 -15.18 -19.22
N LEU A 165 -0.83 -14.40 -20.29
CA LEU A 165 -1.02 -14.91 -21.65
C LEU A 165 0.23 -15.63 -22.20
N ARG A 166 1.40 -15.45 -21.59
CA ARG A 166 2.59 -16.16 -22.02
C ARG A 166 2.41 -17.66 -21.78
N PRO A 167 2.58 -18.50 -22.80
CA PRO A 167 2.54 -19.93 -22.60
C PRO A 167 3.64 -20.30 -21.62
N SER A 168 3.27 -20.95 -20.52
CA SER A 168 4.22 -21.56 -19.59
C SER A 168 4.98 -22.62 -20.37
N GLY A 169 6.15 -22.30 -20.82
CA GLY A 169 7.11 -23.27 -21.37
C GLY A 169 7.53 -24.20 -20.23
N LYS A 170 6.72 -25.23 -19.96
CA LYS A 170 7.22 -26.41 -19.29
C LYS A 170 8.29 -26.97 -20.22
N GLY A 171 9.54 -26.82 -19.81
CA GLY A 171 10.64 -27.59 -20.35
C GLY A 171 10.31 -29.07 -20.13
N GLU A 172 9.88 -29.72 -21.17
CA GLU A 172 10.08 -31.17 -21.33
C GLU A 172 11.60 -31.36 -21.48
N ALA A 173 12.27 -31.48 -20.33
CA ALA A 173 13.60 -32.06 -20.29
C ALA A 173 13.40 -33.55 -20.42
N GLU A 174 13.62 -34.02 -21.64
CA GLU A 174 14.22 -35.29 -21.99
C GLU A 174 14.11 -36.45 -20.98
N GLU A 175 13.06 -37.19 -21.11
CA GLU A 175 13.07 -38.61 -20.81
C GLU A 175 13.15 -39.35 -22.16
N GLY A 176 14.38 -39.61 -22.63
CA GLY A 176 14.60 -40.19 -23.94
C GLY A 176 16.03 -40.58 -24.20
N ALA A 177 16.65 -41.37 -23.31
CA ALA A 177 17.84 -42.10 -23.68
C ALA A 177 18.00 -43.35 -22.79
N GLY A 178 17.59 -44.48 -23.27
CA GLY A 178 17.82 -45.72 -22.53
C GLY A 178 17.11 -46.95 -23.09
N GLY A 179 17.15 -47.13 -24.38
CA GLY A 179 16.63 -48.33 -25.01
C GLY A 179 17.53 -48.80 -26.12
N ALA A 180 18.74 -49.19 -25.80
CA ALA A 180 19.54 -50.03 -26.72
C ALA A 180 19.83 -51.34 -26.02
N ARG A 181 18.99 -52.29 -26.32
CA ARG A 181 19.14 -53.72 -26.10
C ARG A 181 20.31 -54.17 -26.97
N ALA A 182 21.34 -54.74 -26.38
CA ALA A 182 22.25 -55.65 -27.06
C ALA A 182 22.37 -56.92 -26.24
N ASP A 183 21.65 -57.94 -26.69
CA ASP A 183 21.95 -59.34 -26.44
C ASP A 183 23.36 -59.65 -26.96
N LEU A 184 24.16 -60.23 -26.12
CA LEU A 184 25.13 -61.26 -26.53
C LEU A 184 25.46 -62.12 -25.32
N SER A 185 25.11 -63.33 -25.52
CA SER A 185 25.28 -64.53 -24.68
C SER A 185 26.74 -64.94 -24.47
N ALA A 186 26.92 -65.66 -23.40
CA ALA A 186 27.71 -66.85 -23.23
C ALA A 186 29.08 -66.74 -22.54
N SER A 187 29.20 -67.69 -21.66
CA SER A 187 30.34 -68.41 -21.08
C SER A 187 31.10 -67.69 -19.95
N GLY A 188 30.99 -68.07 -18.73
CA GLY A 188 31.53 -69.30 -18.19
C GLY A 188 32.83 -69.06 -17.49
N GLN A 189 32.82 -69.02 -16.19
CA GLN A 189 33.76 -69.66 -15.27
C GLN A 189 33.83 -68.96 -13.91
N ALA A 190 33.58 -69.77 -12.89
CA ALA A 190 33.74 -69.42 -11.47
C ALA A 190 35.18 -69.84 -11.01
N PRO A 191 35.51 -69.74 -9.75
CA PRO A 191 36.45 -68.80 -9.13
C PRO A 191 37.79 -69.48 -8.74
N PRO A 192 38.64 -68.84 -8.02
CA PRO A 192 38.97 -69.36 -6.72
C PRO A 192 39.17 -68.36 -5.58
N GLN A 193 39.09 -68.95 -4.39
CA GLN A 193 39.07 -68.43 -3.06
C GLN A 193 40.40 -67.86 -2.56
N ALA A 194 40.31 -66.93 -1.65
CA ALA A 194 41.02 -66.61 -0.40
C ALA A 194 42.56 -66.79 -0.34
N PRO A 195 43.28 -66.13 0.60
CA PRO A 195 42.97 -66.25 2.05
C PRO A 195 43.17 -64.95 2.87
N SER A 196 42.67 -65.08 4.10
CA SER A 196 42.82 -64.30 5.32
C SER A 196 44.28 -64.08 5.80
N GLN A 197 44.53 -62.94 6.45
CA GLN A 197 45.42 -62.74 7.62
C GLN A 197 45.14 -61.36 8.20
N SER A 198 44.61 -61.24 9.29
CA SER A 198 44.86 -61.08 10.73
C SER A 198 46.16 -60.35 11.13
N LEU A 199 45.97 -59.59 12.20
CA LEU A 199 46.90 -59.06 13.17
C LEU A 199 47.02 -57.53 13.11
N ASP A 200 46.53 -56.84 14.06
CA ASP A 200 46.72 -56.75 15.51
C ASP A 200 47.60 -55.53 15.87
N THR A 201 47.16 -54.91 16.92
CA THR A 201 47.84 -54.11 17.96
C THR A 201 47.56 -52.63 18.03
N SER A 202 46.94 -52.35 19.13
CA SER A 202 46.77 -51.04 19.81
C SER A 202 48.08 -50.62 20.55
N PRO A 203 48.01 -49.67 21.42
CA PRO A 203 48.40 -48.25 21.34
C PRO A 203 49.64 -47.97 22.20
N PRO A 204 50.00 -46.77 22.49
CA PRO A 204 49.44 -46.05 23.63
C PRO A 204 48.82 -44.67 23.30
#